data_4249dba5ec75d9f757b82c35b4217536
#
_entry.id   4249dba5ec75d9f757b82c35b4217536
#
_cell.length_a   1.000
_cell.length_b   1.000
_cell.length_c   1.000
_cell.angle_alpha   90.00
_cell.angle_beta   90.00
_cell.angle_gamma   90.00
#
_symmetry.space_group_name_H-M   'P 1'
#
loop_
_entity.id
_entity.type
_entity.pdbx_description
1 polymer ?
#
loop_
_entity_poly.entity_id
_entity_poly.type
_entity_poly.pdbx_seq_one_letter_code
_entity_poly.pdbx_strand_id
1 'polypeptide(L)'
;MSNVKKLKNQWLFDTKVKRAYDAMTPEFTIAKTLIAARVKAGLTQEEVAERMGTTQSVIARLEAGNSLPSMKSLYRYAEATGTTPAIQLRNVL
;
A
#
# COMPACT_ATOMS: atom_id res chain seq x y z
N MET A 1 -23.63 0.12 12.03
CA MET A 1 -22.78 -0.12 12.91
C MET A 1 -22.96 0.64 14.16
N SER A 2 -23.69 0.10 14.97
CA SER A 2 -23.82 0.67 16.22
C SER A 2 -22.54 0.89 16.81
N ASN A 3 -21.67 0.18 16.34
CA ASN A 3 -20.38 0.38 16.68
C ASN A 3 -19.87 1.69 16.24
N VAL A 4 -20.57 2.43 15.41
CA VAL A 4 -20.12 3.75 15.03
C VAL A 4 -19.98 4.63 16.27
N LYS A 5 -20.96 4.59 17.15
CA LYS A 5 -20.87 5.37 18.39
C LYS A 5 -19.80 4.81 19.31
N LYS A 6 -19.70 3.52 19.41
CA LYS A 6 -18.66 2.90 20.19
C LYS A 6 -17.30 3.27 19.65
N LEU A 7 -17.13 3.16 18.35
CA LEU A 7 -15.89 3.54 17.71
C LEU A 7 -15.60 5.00 17.90
N LYS A 8 -16.61 5.83 17.85
CA LYS A 8 -16.44 7.24 18.09
C LYS A 8 -15.89 7.50 19.47
N ASN A 9 -16.42 6.82 20.46
CA ASN A 9 -15.93 6.98 21.82
C ASN A 9 -14.49 6.49 21.97
N GLN A 10 -14.18 5.40 21.31
CA GLN A 10 -12.82 4.92 21.29
C GLN A 10 -11.89 5.92 20.61
N TRP A 11 -12.38 6.53 19.53
CA TRP A 11 -11.57 7.51 18.80
C TRP A 11 -11.30 8.75 19.61
N LEU A 12 -12.16 9.07 20.56
CA LEU A 12 -11.95 10.26 21.37
C LEU A 12 -10.70 10.16 22.19
N PHE A 13 -10.37 8.97 22.69
CA PHE A 13 -9.13 8.84 23.39
C PHE A 13 -8.00 8.30 22.49
N ASP A 14 -8.33 7.83 21.30
CA ASP A 14 -7.34 7.40 20.33
C ASP A 14 -7.18 8.42 19.21
N THR A 15 -7.34 9.68 19.53
CA THR A 15 -7.30 10.75 18.53
C THR A 15 -6.01 10.75 17.73
N LYS A 16 -4.89 10.48 18.39
CA LYS A 16 -3.60 10.47 17.70
C LYS A 16 -3.52 9.36 16.67
N VAL A 17 -4.04 8.19 17.00
CA VAL A 17 -4.06 7.06 16.09
C VAL A 17 -4.96 7.37 14.89
N LYS A 18 -6.12 7.94 15.15
CA LYS A 18 -7.03 8.30 14.08
C LYS A 18 -6.41 9.33 13.15
N ARG A 19 -5.76 10.34 13.70
CA ARG A 19 -5.13 11.38 12.88
C ARG A 19 -4.02 10.81 12.03
N ALA A 20 -3.22 9.92 12.60
CA ALA A 20 -2.15 9.28 11.84
C ALA A 20 -2.73 8.48 10.70
N TYR A 21 -3.82 7.76 10.95
CA TYR A 21 -4.47 6.96 9.93
C TYR A 21 -5.08 7.84 8.85
N ASP A 22 -5.77 8.92 9.25
CA ASP A 22 -6.42 9.83 8.32
C ASP A 22 -5.39 10.58 7.46
N ALA A 23 -4.18 10.73 7.97
CA ALA A 23 -3.12 11.41 7.23
C ALA A 23 -2.50 10.53 6.16
N MET A 24 -2.81 9.23 6.16
CA MET A 24 -2.27 8.32 5.16
C MET A 24 -3.02 8.48 3.85
N THR A 25 -2.30 8.86 2.82
CA THR A 25 -2.89 8.98 1.49
C THR A 25 -3.02 7.61 0.85
N PRO A 26 -3.89 7.47 -0.17
CA PRO A 26 -3.94 6.24 -0.95
C PRO A 26 -2.58 5.88 -1.53
N GLU A 27 -1.83 6.87 -1.98
CA GLU A 27 -0.49 6.65 -2.53
C GLU A 27 0.43 6.00 -1.51
N PHE A 28 0.41 6.51 -0.28
CA PHE A 28 1.25 5.98 0.78
C PHE A 28 0.81 4.57 1.18
N THR A 29 -0.49 4.36 1.26
CA THR A 29 -1.04 3.04 1.62
C THR A 29 -0.62 1.98 0.60
N ILE A 30 -0.72 2.33 -0.68
CA ILE A 30 -0.32 1.39 -1.74
C ILE A 30 1.18 1.14 -1.69
N ALA A 31 1.98 2.19 -1.50
CA ALA A 31 3.43 2.04 -1.42
C ALA A 31 3.82 1.10 -0.28
N LYS A 32 3.20 1.24 0.88
CA LYS A 32 3.47 0.34 2.00
C LYS A 32 3.12 -1.09 1.66
N THR A 33 2.02 -1.30 0.96
CA THR A 33 1.59 -2.63 0.55
C THR A 33 2.61 -3.26 -0.39
N LEU A 34 3.12 -2.48 -1.33
CA LEU A 34 4.14 -2.96 -2.25
C LEU A 34 5.42 -3.35 -1.52
N ILE A 35 5.89 -2.47 -0.63
CA ILE A 35 7.09 -2.75 0.15
C ILE A 35 6.92 -4.02 0.98
N ALA A 36 5.76 -4.17 1.61
CA ALA A 36 5.49 -5.35 2.42
C ALA A 36 5.56 -6.63 1.59
N ALA A 37 4.99 -6.60 0.39
CA ALA A 37 5.03 -7.76 -0.50
C ALA A 37 6.46 -8.11 -0.90
N ARG A 38 7.26 -7.08 -1.21
CA ARG A 38 8.66 -7.28 -1.59
C ARG A 38 9.47 -7.85 -0.43
N VAL A 39 9.33 -7.27 0.75
CA VAL A 39 10.07 -7.71 1.93
C VAL A 39 9.67 -9.13 2.31
N LYS A 40 8.39 -9.44 2.24
CA LYS A 40 7.91 -10.78 2.55
C LYS A 40 8.46 -11.80 1.57
N ALA A 41 8.66 -11.40 0.32
CA ALA A 41 9.24 -12.28 -0.70
C ALA A 41 10.75 -12.40 -0.56
N GLY A 42 11.37 -11.61 0.32
CA GLY A 42 12.81 -11.63 0.52
C GLY A 42 13.59 -11.00 -0.62
N LEU A 43 12.99 -10.04 -1.33
CA LEU A 43 13.59 -9.44 -2.51
C LEU A 43 14.05 -8.01 -2.24
N THR A 44 15.15 -7.64 -2.89
CA THR A 44 15.61 -6.25 -2.90
C THR A 44 14.87 -5.48 -4.00
N GLN A 45 14.97 -4.17 -3.96
CA GLN A 45 14.41 -3.34 -5.03
C GLN A 45 15.04 -3.69 -6.38
N GLU A 46 16.33 -3.96 -6.38
CA GLU A 46 17.03 -4.34 -7.61
C GLU A 46 16.51 -5.64 -8.17
N GLU A 47 16.26 -6.62 -7.30
CA GLU A 47 15.73 -7.90 -7.72
C GLU A 47 14.33 -7.79 -8.32
N VAL A 48 13.49 -6.97 -7.71
CA VAL A 48 12.15 -6.74 -8.25
C VAL A 48 12.27 -6.03 -9.60
N ALA A 49 13.16 -5.04 -9.69
CA ALA A 49 13.37 -4.32 -10.94
C ALA A 49 13.77 -5.28 -12.05
N GLU A 50 14.68 -6.20 -11.75
CA GLU A 50 15.13 -7.18 -12.72
C GLU A 50 13.97 -8.05 -13.19
N ARG A 51 13.17 -8.53 -12.26
CA ARG A 51 12.02 -9.37 -12.61
C ARG A 51 10.99 -8.63 -13.44
N MET A 52 10.85 -7.33 -13.20
CA MET A 52 9.92 -6.49 -13.96
C MET A 52 10.51 -5.96 -15.26
N GLY A 53 11.79 -6.19 -15.50
CA GLY A 53 12.43 -5.66 -16.69
C GLY A 53 12.56 -4.15 -16.66
N THR A 54 12.81 -3.58 -15.49
CA THR A 54 12.92 -2.14 -15.33
C THR A 54 14.13 -1.82 -14.44
N THR A 55 14.21 -0.59 -13.96
CA THR A 55 15.33 -0.13 -13.16
C THR A 55 14.96 -0.02 -11.70
N GLN A 56 15.98 -0.08 -10.83
CA GLN A 56 15.78 0.08 -9.40
C GLN A 56 15.16 1.44 -9.08
N SER A 57 15.49 2.47 -9.85
CA SER A 57 14.91 3.79 -9.66
C SER A 57 13.40 3.79 -9.84
N VAL A 58 12.89 3.01 -10.78
CA VAL A 58 11.45 2.88 -11.00
C VAL A 58 10.79 2.22 -9.80
N ILE A 59 11.41 1.17 -9.26
CA ILE A 59 10.88 0.49 -8.08
C ILE A 59 10.90 1.44 -6.88
N ALA A 60 11.99 2.17 -6.70
CA ALA A 60 12.09 3.13 -5.60
C ALA A 60 10.98 4.18 -5.69
N ARG A 61 10.65 4.61 -6.92
CA ARG A 61 9.57 5.58 -7.13
C ARG A 61 8.21 4.97 -6.81
N LEU A 62 7.98 3.73 -7.19
CA LEU A 62 6.73 3.04 -6.86
C LEU A 62 6.55 2.94 -5.36
N GLU A 63 7.63 2.74 -4.62
CA GLU A 63 7.59 2.55 -3.18
C GLU A 63 7.69 3.85 -2.38
N ALA A 64 7.81 4.98 -3.07
CA ALA A 64 8.00 6.26 -2.38
C ALA A 64 6.71 6.87 -1.84
N GLY A 65 5.56 6.45 -2.37
CA GLY A 65 4.29 6.97 -1.87
C GLY A 65 3.94 8.37 -2.36
N ASN A 66 4.55 8.81 -3.46
CA ASN A 66 4.31 10.15 -4.00
C ASN A 66 3.28 10.19 -5.11
N SER A 67 2.95 9.06 -5.68
CA SER A 67 1.96 8.99 -6.76
C SER A 67 1.36 7.61 -6.81
N LEU A 68 0.20 7.52 -7.46
CA LEU A 68 -0.47 6.23 -7.64
C LEU A 68 0.18 5.50 -8.80
N PRO A 69 0.52 4.22 -8.63
CA PRO A 69 1.02 3.44 -9.76
C PRO A 69 -0.11 3.16 -10.73
N SER A 70 0.25 2.91 -11.99
CA SER A 70 -0.75 2.43 -12.94
C SER A 70 -1.14 1.01 -12.57
N MET A 71 -2.31 0.60 -13.02
CA MET A 71 -2.76 -0.78 -12.79
C MET A 71 -1.78 -1.77 -13.41
N LYS A 72 -1.24 -1.44 -14.57
CA LYS A 72 -0.25 -2.29 -15.22
C LYS A 72 0.98 -2.46 -14.35
N SER A 73 1.49 -1.38 -13.79
CA SER A 73 2.67 -1.44 -12.91
C SER A 73 2.35 -2.25 -11.66
N LEU A 74 1.17 -2.07 -11.10
CA LEU A 74 0.74 -2.78 -9.91
C LEU A 74 0.73 -4.28 -10.16
N TYR A 75 0.13 -4.72 -11.27
CA TYR A 75 0.07 -6.13 -11.59
C TYR A 75 1.45 -6.73 -11.89
N ARG A 76 2.31 -5.96 -12.55
CA ARG A 76 3.67 -6.43 -12.82
C ARG A 76 4.49 -6.56 -11.54
N TYR A 77 4.32 -5.61 -10.62
CA TYR A 77 5.00 -5.68 -9.34
C TYR A 77 4.50 -6.89 -8.53
N ALA A 78 3.20 -7.13 -8.55
CA ALA A 78 2.62 -8.28 -7.87
C ALA A 78 3.21 -9.59 -8.42
N GLU A 79 3.25 -9.70 -9.74
CA GLU A 79 3.81 -10.89 -10.38
C GLU A 79 5.27 -11.10 -9.97
N ALA A 80 6.05 -10.01 -9.93
CA ALA A 80 7.46 -10.09 -9.57
C ALA A 80 7.67 -10.54 -8.13
N THR A 81 6.72 -10.27 -7.25
CA THR A 81 6.81 -10.62 -5.83
C THR A 81 6.02 -11.88 -5.48
N GLY A 82 5.44 -12.54 -6.48
CA GLY A 82 4.69 -13.78 -6.24
C GLY A 82 3.35 -13.55 -5.56
N THR A 83 2.75 -12.38 -5.78
CA THR A 83 1.45 -12.05 -5.18
C THR A 83 0.42 -11.82 -6.26
N THR A 84 -0.83 -11.78 -5.86
CA THR A 84 -1.94 -11.46 -6.76
C THR A 84 -2.70 -10.27 -6.19
N PRO A 85 -2.90 -9.21 -6.99
CA PRO A 85 -3.67 -8.07 -6.48
C PRO A 85 -5.10 -8.47 -6.22
N ALA A 86 -5.63 -8.00 -5.10
CA ALA A 86 -7.03 -8.15 -4.76
C ALA A 86 -7.58 -6.77 -4.51
N ILE A 87 -8.43 -6.30 -5.42
CA ILE A 87 -8.98 -4.96 -5.35
C ILE A 87 -10.40 -5.04 -4.83
N GLN A 88 -10.66 -4.28 -3.79
CA GLN A 88 -11.95 -4.27 -3.16
C GLN A 88 -12.41 -2.82 -3.00
N LEU A 89 -13.60 -2.54 -3.49
CA LEU A 89 -14.22 -1.24 -3.31
C LEU A 89 -15.25 -1.38 -2.21
N ARG A 90 -15.02 -0.72 -1.11
CA ARG A 90 -15.91 -0.80 0.03
C ARG A 90 -16.71 0.47 0.19
N ASN A 91 -17.96 0.28 0.58
CA ASN A 91 -18.82 1.41 0.90
C ASN A 91 -18.34 2.02 2.20
N VAL A 92 -18.12 3.33 2.22
CA VAL A 92 -17.62 4.01 3.42
C VAL A 92 -18.73 4.64 4.24
N LEU A 93 -19.98 4.56 3.80
CA LEU A 93 -21.12 5.15 4.51
C LEU A 93 -21.87 4.11 5.33
#